data_df2e223d6e4a5f12d6f57eda3f0391cd
#
_entry.id   df2e223d6e4a5f12d6f57eda3f0391cd
#
_cell.length_a   1.000
_cell.length_b   1.000
_cell.length_c   1.000
_cell.angle_alpha   90.00
_cell.angle_beta   90.00
_cell.angle_gamma   90.00
#
_symmetry.space_group_name_H-M   'P 1'
#
loop_
_entity.id
_entity.type
_entity.pdbx_description
1 polymer ?
#
loop_
_entity_poly.entity_id
_entity_poly.type
_entity_poly.pdbx_seq_one_letter_code
_entity_poly.pdbx_strand_id
1 'polypeptide(L)' 'MLSVSEADARRRAGELVEAAKQEAAKIIEAAGQLSAQNAELIREGSAQRNAELAETATANKQHTLELILSFL' A
#
# COMPACT_ATOMS: atom_id res chain seq x y z
N MET A 1 -28.78 -45.50 -2.87
CA MET A 1 -28.57 -44.66 -1.66
C MET A 1 -27.13 -44.20 -1.51
N LEU A 2 -26.16 -45.13 -1.46
CA LEU A 2 -24.75 -44.74 -1.33
C LEU A 2 -24.24 -43.92 -2.49
N SER A 3 -24.63 -44.19 -3.74
CA SER A 3 -24.20 -43.46 -4.91
C SER A 3 -24.76 -42.04 -4.93
N VAL A 4 -25.96 -41.83 -4.42
CA VAL A 4 -26.56 -40.47 -4.31
C VAL A 4 -25.82 -39.69 -3.23
N SER A 5 -25.49 -40.32 -2.10
CA SER A 5 -24.73 -39.67 -1.04
C SER A 5 -23.32 -39.27 -1.49
N GLU A 6 -22.66 -40.14 -2.28
CA GLU A 6 -21.34 -39.85 -2.83
C GLU A 6 -21.39 -38.69 -3.82
N ALA A 7 -22.37 -38.69 -4.71
CA ALA A 7 -22.57 -37.62 -5.69
C ALA A 7 -22.84 -36.28 -4.98
N ASP A 8 -23.67 -36.30 -3.95
CA ASP A 8 -24.00 -35.14 -3.16
C ASP A 8 -22.75 -34.61 -2.41
N ALA A 9 -21.99 -35.53 -1.80
CA ALA A 9 -20.77 -35.16 -1.12
C ALA A 9 -19.73 -34.53 -2.06
N ARG A 10 -19.57 -35.09 -3.27
CA ARG A 10 -18.66 -34.54 -4.28
C ARG A 10 -19.09 -33.16 -4.73
N ARG A 11 -20.38 -32.98 -4.94
CA ARG A 11 -20.93 -31.69 -5.33
C ARG A 11 -20.66 -30.65 -4.25
N ARG A 12 -20.93 -30.98 -2.99
CA ARG A 12 -20.68 -30.07 -1.86
C ARG A 12 -19.20 -29.75 -1.72
N ALA A 13 -18.33 -30.75 -1.88
CA ALA A 13 -16.90 -30.55 -1.85
C ALA A 13 -16.44 -29.62 -2.96
N GLY A 14 -16.99 -29.78 -4.17
CA GLY A 14 -16.70 -28.91 -5.29
C GLY A 14 -17.15 -27.47 -5.04
N GLU A 15 -18.36 -27.31 -4.47
CA GLU A 15 -18.86 -25.99 -4.12
C GLU A 15 -18.00 -25.30 -3.07
N LEU A 16 -17.55 -26.05 -2.07
CA LEU A 16 -16.66 -25.51 -1.02
C LEU A 16 -15.31 -25.09 -1.59
N VAL A 17 -14.74 -25.89 -2.48
CA VAL A 17 -13.47 -25.56 -3.13
C VAL A 17 -13.62 -24.31 -3.97
N GLU A 18 -14.71 -24.20 -4.74
CA GLU A 18 -14.95 -23.03 -5.57
C GLU A 18 -15.17 -21.79 -4.72
N ALA A 19 -15.94 -21.89 -3.64
CA ALA A 19 -16.12 -20.79 -2.71
C ALA A 19 -14.81 -20.33 -2.07
N ALA A 20 -13.95 -21.30 -1.71
CA ALA A 20 -12.63 -21.00 -1.15
C ALA A 20 -11.73 -20.29 -2.15
N LYS A 21 -11.78 -20.70 -3.42
CA LYS A 21 -11.01 -20.04 -4.48
C LYS A 21 -11.46 -18.60 -4.69
N GLN A 22 -12.77 -18.37 -4.70
CA GLN A 22 -13.33 -17.03 -4.84
C GLN A 22 -12.95 -16.14 -3.66
N GLU A 23 -13.01 -16.68 -2.45
CA GLU A 23 -12.61 -15.94 -1.25
C GLU A 23 -11.12 -15.59 -1.27
N ALA A 24 -10.27 -16.55 -1.66
CA ALA A 24 -8.85 -16.32 -1.81
C ALA A 24 -8.55 -15.23 -2.84
N ALA A 25 -9.26 -15.23 -3.98
CA ALA A 25 -9.11 -14.21 -5.00
C ALA A 25 -9.46 -12.82 -4.46
N LYS A 26 -10.53 -12.72 -3.68
CA LYS A 26 -10.93 -11.44 -3.05
C LYS A 26 -9.87 -10.95 -2.08
N ILE A 27 -9.30 -11.84 -1.29
CA ILE A 27 -8.26 -11.50 -0.31
C ILE A 27 -7.01 -10.99 -1.05
N ILE A 28 -6.61 -11.66 -2.11
CA ILE A 28 -5.45 -11.27 -2.91
C ILE A 28 -5.68 -9.89 -3.54
N GLU A 29 -6.86 -9.66 -4.09
CA GLU A 29 -7.21 -8.36 -4.67
C GLU A 29 -7.20 -7.26 -3.62
N ALA A 30 -7.80 -7.49 -2.46
CA ALA A 30 -7.83 -6.53 -1.37
C ALA A 30 -6.42 -6.21 -0.88
N ALA A 31 -5.56 -7.23 -0.75
CA ALA A 31 -4.17 -7.05 -0.36
C ALA A 31 -3.40 -6.23 -1.40
N GLY A 32 -3.65 -6.46 -2.69
CA GLY A 32 -3.06 -5.69 -3.77
C GLY A 32 -3.45 -4.23 -3.72
N GLN A 33 -4.73 -3.95 -3.50
CA GLN A 33 -5.23 -2.58 -3.37
C GLN A 33 -4.62 -1.88 -2.15
N LEU A 34 -4.54 -2.57 -1.04
CA LEU A 34 -3.94 -2.02 0.19
C LEU A 34 -2.47 -1.70 0.00
N SER A 35 -1.73 -2.60 -0.67
CA SER A 35 -0.32 -2.36 -1.01
C SER A 35 -0.15 -1.14 -1.90
N ALA A 36 -1.01 -0.97 -2.89
CA ALA A 36 -0.97 0.18 -3.79
C ALA A 36 -1.26 1.48 -3.04
N GLN A 37 -2.24 1.48 -2.14
CA GLN A 37 -2.55 2.63 -1.31
C GLN A 37 -1.38 2.98 -0.38
N ASN A 38 -0.77 1.98 0.24
CA ASN A 38 0.39 2.20 1.11
C ASN A 38 1.58 2.77 0.33
N ALA A 39 1.83 2.27 -0.88
CA ALA A 39 2.90 2.79 -1.74
C ALA A 39 2.66 4.26 -2.10
N GLU A 40 1.41 4.62 -2.36
CA GLU A 40 1.04 6.01 -2.68
C GLU A 40 1.24 6.92 -1.46
N LEU A 41 0.82 6.48 -0.28
CA LEU A 41 1.03 7.23 0.95
C LEU A 41 2.51 7.45 1.25
N ILE A 42 3.33 6.43 1.03
CA ILE A 42 4.78 6.53 1.21
C ILE A 42 5.38 7.53 0.22
N ARG A 43 4.93 7.49 -1.03
CA ARG A 43 5.39 8.41 -2.08
C ARG A 43 5.04 9.84 -1.75
N GLU A 44 3.79 10.10 -1.35
CA GLU A 44 3.33 11.42 -0.94
C GLU A 44 4.10 11.94 0.27
N GLY A 45 4.28 11.11 1.29
CA GLY A 45 5.05 11.46 2.47
C GLY A 45 6.50 11.78 2.16
N SER A 46 7.13 11.04 1.25
CA SER A 46 8.50 11.29 0.81
C SER A 46 8.61 12.60 0.04
N ALA A 47 7.66 12.87 -0.86
CA ALA A 47 7.64 14.11 -1.61
C ALA A 47 7.49 15.32 -0.69
N GLN A 48 6.62 15.22 0.31
CA GLN A 48 6.41 16.28 1.29
C GLN A 48 7.66 16.53 2.12
N ARG A 49 8.31 15.47 2.60
CA ARG A 49 9.57 15.59 3.37
C ARG A 49 10.68 16.19 2.53
N ASN A 50 10.77 15.81 1.25
CA ASN A 50 11.77 16.38 0.36
C ASN A 50 11.54 17.88 0.13
N ALA A 51 10.29 18.29 -0.01
CA ALA A 51 9.94 19.70 -0.14
C ALA A 51 10.30 20.50 1.12
N GLU A 52 10.02 19.95 2.29
CA GLU A 52 10.37 20.57 3.57
C GLU A 52 11.88 20.70 3.75
N LEU A 53 12.63 19.67 3.35
CA LEU A 53 14.09 19.71 3.39
C LEU A 53 14.66 20.78 2.46
N ALA A 54 14.09 20.92 1.27
CA ALA A 54 14.50 21.94 0.33
C ALA A 54 14.23 23.36 0.86
N GLU A 55 13.08 23.57 1.48
CA GLU A 55 12.76 24.86 2.12
C GLU A 55 13.72 25.18 3.26
N THR A 56 14.00 24.20 4.12
CA THR A 56 14.95 24.35 5.24
C THR A 56 16.34 24.68 4.73
N ALA A 57 16.80 23.98 3.69
CA ALA A 57 18.12 24.23 3.10
C ALA A 57 18.21 25.65 2.52
N THR A 58 17.16 26.10 1.85
CA THR A 58 17.10 27.47 1.28
C THR A 58 17.14 28.51 2.40
N ALA A 59 16.34 28.32 3.46
CA ALA A 59 16.32 29.22 4.61
C ALA A 59 17.70 29.29 5.30
N ASN A 60 18.34 28.16 5.49
CA ASN A 60 19.67 28.09 6.10
C ASN A 60 20.73 28.79 5.23
N LYS A 61 20.65 28.65 3.92
CA LYS A 61 21.54 29.32 2.99
C LYS A 61 21.40 30.84 3.08
N GLN A 62 20.16 31.33 3.08
CA GLN A 62 19.88 32.76 3.22
C GLN A 62 20.38 33.31 4.55
N HIS A 63 20.12 32.59 5.63
CA HIS A 63 20.58 32.99 6.98
C HIS A 63 22.11 33.09 7.03
N THR A 64 22.81 32.13 6.45
CA THR A 64 24.26 32.11 6.38
C THR A 64 24.80 33.31 5.60
N LEU A 65 24.19 33.63 4.46
CA LEU A 65 24.55 34.77 3.63
C LEU A 65 24.36 36.10 4.38
N GLU A 66 23.23 36.21 5.12
CA GLU A 66 22.97 37.39 5.93
C GLU A 66 24.01 37.59 7.02
N LEU A 67 24.40 36.49 7.70
CA LEU A 67 25.44 36.54 8.71
C LEU A 67 26.79 36.99 8.13
N ILE A 68 27.17 36.46 6.98
CA ILE A 68 28.41 36.84 6.31
C ILE A 68 28.37 38.32 5.96
N LEU A 69 27.28 38.81 5.39
CA LEU A 69 27.13 40.23 5.03
C LEU A 69 27.17 41.13 6.27
N SER A 70 26.63 40.67 7.39
CA SER A 70 26.66 41.48 8.63
C SER A 70 28.05 41.66 9.20
N PHE A 71 28.99 40.75 8.86
CA PHE A 71 30.40 40.86 9.29
C PHE A 71 31.28 41.67 8.36
N LEU A 72 30.77 41.96 7.17
CA LEU A 72 31.49 42.80 6.20
C LEU A 72 31.17 44.25 6.43
#